data_8b8f80bd9294cc5a09595c08a93e226f
#
_entry.id   8b8f80bd9294cc5a09595c08a93e226f
#
_cell.length_a   1.000
_cell.length_b   1.000
_cell.length_c   1.000
_cell.angle_alpha   90.00
_cell.angle_beta   90.00
_cell.angle_gamma   90.00
#
_symmetry.space_group_name_H-M   'P 1'
#
loop_
_entity.id
_entity.type
_entity.pdbx_description
1 polymer ?
#
loop_
_entity_poly.entity_id
_entity_poly.type
_entity_poly.pdbx_seq_one_letter_code
_entity_poly.pdbx_strand_id
1 'polypeptide(L)'
;MLSSLPFLSYRMIVYPFCLSIALILINVMGGSIDLPITNNDAQRDFNTALGTSLISGYFLLTIRFVHRNLASSLYAILVIKNQQSLFKHYNKEIAQSFKRHVVWCVSIGFLMPVVYMVSEGVIERINEPEVIVVAITAIPFWFLMSLFFIEVYASNKLLRKLTCSHELSASSQIELIRKVLNVGLTSATIILSGTALMPIFWINQPVHFFDLLFISCLLGFVALFLMWPLFTLIFKLNSLSEKVFEENENLISNYIKSNKAKVESSFIEKKITEQELYAHALTPSHYKKLITCIIPLPFSWLLFLLIESILVV
;
A
#
# COMPACT_ATOMS: atom_id res chain seq x y z
N MET A 1 -12.53 -22.27 10.13
CA MET A 1 -11.59 -21.81 11.18
C MET A 1 -11.10 -20.41 10.83
N LEU A 2 -11.95 -19.42 11.08
CA LEU A 2 -11.67 -17.98 10.96
C LEU A 2 -11.30 -17.47 12.36
N SER A 3 -10.24 -18.03 12.92
CA SER A 3 -9.73 -17.53 14.19
C SER A 3 -8.65 -16.50 13.89
N SER A 4 -9.00 -15.29 14.25
CA SER A 4 -8.10 -14.20 14.56
C SER A 4 -7.28 -13.68 13.37
N LEU A 5 -7.74 -12.60 12.78
CA LEU A 5 -6.80 -11.52 12.44
C LEU A 5 -5.90 -11.38 13.67
N PRO A 6 -4.61 -11.72 13.60
CA PRO A 6 -3.75 -11.48 14.75
C PRO A 6 -3.76 -9.99 14.91
N PHE A 7 -4.49 -9.51 15.88
CA PHE A 7 -4.56 -8.13 16.31
C PHE A 7 -3.19 -7.52 16.14
N LEU A 8 -3.14 -6.36 15.50
CA LEU A 8 -1.95 -5.54 15.42
C LEU A 8 -1.26 -5.63 16.77
N SER A 9 -0.10 -6.25 16.82
CA SER A 9 0.63 -6.35 18.08
C SER A 9 0.68 -4.93 18.65
N TYR A 10 0.33 -4.73 19.91
CA TYR A 10 0.35 -3.42 20.59
C TYR A 10 1.58 -2.59 20.19
N ARG A 11 2.74 -3.24 20.09
CA ARG A 11 4.01 -2.63 19.64
C ARG A 11 3.99 -2.09 18.21
N MET A 12 3.10 -2.60 17.33
CA MET A 12 3.01 -2.09 15.95
C MET A 12 2.34 -0.72 15.89
N ILE A 13 1.42 -0.43 16.82
CA ILE A 13 0.66 0.82 16.86
C ILE A 13 1.39 1.87 17.72
N VAL A 14 1.95 1.44 18.86
CA VAL A 14 2.51 2.36 19.84
C VAL A 14 3.67 3.18 19.28
N TYR A 15 4.64 2.57 18.60
CA TYR A 15 5.78 3.35 18.06
C TYR A 15 5.38 4.39 17.00
N PRO A 16 4.51 4.08 16.01
CA PRO A 16 4.01 5.09 15.09
C PRO A 16 3.27 6.23 15.80
N PHE A 17 2.42 5.88 16.75
CA PHE A 17 1.67 6.87 17.53
C PHE A 17 2.58 7.75 18.38
N CYS A 18 3.58 7.17 19.08
CA CYS A 18 4.59 7.92 19.83
C CYS A 18 5.41 8.84 18.90
N LEU A 19 5.75 8.39 17.68
CA LEU A 19 6.45 9.23 16.71
C LEU A 19 5.60 10.45 16.33
N SER A 20 4.33 10.25 15.96
CA SER A 20 3.44 11.37 15.62
C SER A 20 3.30 12.36 16.78
N ILE A 21 3.07 11.87 17.99
CA ILE A 21 2.98 12.73 19.19
C ILE A 21 4.28 13.49 19.42
N ALA A 22 5.42 12.82 19.35
CA ALA A 22 6.71 13.46 19.56
C ALA A 22 6.96 14.57 18.54
N LEU A 23 6.66 14.34 17.25
CA LEU A 23 6.79 15.35 16.21
C LEU A 23 5.83 16.52 16.43
N ILE A 24 4.56 16.27 16.80
CA ILE A 24 3.61 17.32 17.14
C ILE A 24 4.11 18.14 18.32
N LEU A 25 4.57 17.51 19.40
CA LEU A 25 5.09 18.21 20.56
C LEU A 25 6.31 19.08 20.24
N ILE A 26 7.23 18.59 19.39
CA ILE A 26 8.37 19.38 18.92
C ILE A 26 7.90 20.61 18.16
N ASN A 27 6.90 20.49 17.29
CA ASN A 27 6.34 21.60 16.53
C ASN A 27 5.57 22.60 17.41
N VAL A 28 4.86 22.14 18.44
CA VAL A 28 4.22 23.01 19.44
C VAL A 28 5.27 23.79 20.23
N MET A 29 6.32 23.10 20.71
CA MET A 29 7.41 23.75 21.45
C MET A 29 8.23 24.72 20.59
N GLY A 30 8.30 24.47 19.28
CA GLY A 30 8.97 25.33 18.31
C GLY A 30 8.12 26.48 17.79
N GLY A 31 6.85 26.61 18.22
CA GLY A 31 5.95 27.70 17.79
C GLY A 31 5.31 27.48 16.41
N SER A 32 5.63 26.38 15.71
CA SER A 32 5.06 26.09 14.38
C SER A 32 3.57 25.67 14.46
N ILE A 33 3.14 25.16 15.61
CA ILE A 33 1.74 24.85 15.94
C ILE A 33 1.34 25.81 17.08
N ASP A 34 0.89 27.01 16.71
CA ASP A 34 0.42 28.00 17.66
C ASP A 34 -1.03 28.41 17.32
N LEU A 35 -1.80 28.77 18.35
CA LEU A 35 -3.18 29.19 18.24
C LEU A 35 -3.41 30.49 19.08
N PRO A 36 -4.11 31.50 18.53
CA PRO A 36 -4.80 31.57 17.25
C PRO A 36 -3.86 31.82 16.07
N ILE A 37 -4.22 31.28 14.89
CA ILE A 37 -3.46 31.49 13.66
C ILE A 37 -3.64 32.91 13.19
N THR A 38 -2.56 33.67 13.03
CA THR A 38 -2.59 35.13 12.81
C THR A 38 -2.48 35.53 11.34
N ASN A 39 -1.86 34.71 10.49
CA ASN A 39 -1.62 35.03 9.09
C ASN A 39 -1.50 33.77 8.23
N ASN A 40 -1.44 33.95 6.91
CA ASN A 40 -1.36 32.85 5.95
C ASN A 40 -0.08 32.02 6.09
N ASP A 41 1.05 32.62 6.45
CA ASP A 41 2.32 31.91 6.65
C ASP A 41 2.24 31.01 7.89
N ALA A 42 1.70 31.51 9.00
CA ALA A 42 1.44 30.71 10.20
C ALA A 42 0.48 29.54 9.92
N GLN A 43 -0.55 29.76 9.07
CA GLN A 43 -1.45 28.69 8.64
C GLN A 43 -0.72 27.61 7.84
N ARG A 44 0.18 28.00 6.94
CA ARG A 44 0.98 27.07 6.15
C ARG A 44 1.93 26.25 7.03
N ASP A 45 2.63 26.92 7.95
CA ASP A 45 3.56 26.29 8.88
C ASP A 45 2.81 25.31 9.80
N PHE A 46 1.62 25.69 10.30
CA PHE A 46 0.72 24.83 11.08
C PHE A 46 0.30 23.58 10.28
N ASN A 47 -0.21 23.75 9.06
CA ASN A 47 -0.65 22.65 8.21
C ASN A 47 0.50 21.70 7.90
N THR A 48 1.68 22.24 7.57
CA THR A 48 2.88 21.46 7.27
C THR A 48 3.35 20.69 8.50
N ALA A 49 3.43 21.33 9.67
CA ALA A 49 3.82 20.70 10.92
C ALA A 49 2.88 19.56 11.33
N LEU A 50 1.57 19.80 11.25
CA LEU A 50 0.56 18.80 11.58
C LEU A 50 0.53 17.67 10.57
N GLY A 51 0.51 17.98 9.26
CA GLY A 51 0.47 17.02 8.17
C GLY A 51 1.70 16.10 8.18
N THR A 52 2.92 16.66 8.22
CA THR A 52 4.16 15.88 8.25
C THR A 52 4.25 14.99 9.49
N SER A 53 3.80 15.48 10.66
CA SER A 53 3.82 14.71 11.90
C SER A 53 2.87 13.51 11.87
N LEU A 54 1.62 13.69 11.44
CA LEU A 54 0.61 12.64 11.37
C LEU A 54 0.96 11.60 10.29
N ILE A 55 1.34 12.08 9.11
CA ILE A 55 1.63 11.19 7.98
C ILE A 55 2.94 10.42 8.20
N SER A 56 3.92 10.96 8.94
CA SER A 56 5.11 10.21 9.35
C SER A 56 4.76 8.98 10.19
N GLY A 57 3.88 9.14 11.18
CA GLY A 57 3.39 7.99 11.95
C GLY A 57 2.61 7.00 11.10
N TYR A 58 1.78 7.49 10.18
CA TYR A 58 1.07 6.64 9.23
C TYR A 58 2.04 5.81 8.37
N PHE A 59 3.07 6.41 7.79
CA PHE A 59 4.06 5.68 7.00
C PHE A 59 4.84 4.65 7.83
N LEU A 60 5.22 4.98 9.05
CA LEU A 60 5.90 4.02 9.93
C LEU A 60 5.01 2.82 10.26
N LEU A 61 3.71 3.04 10.50
CA LEU A 61 2.74 1.98 10.71
C LEU A 61 2.60 1.08 9.48
N THR A 62 2.46 1.70 8.32
CA THR A 62 2.21 1.00 7.05
C THR A 62 3.43 0.23 6.55
N ILE A 63 4.66 0.73 6.73
CA ILE A 63 5.90 -0.02 6.46
C ILE A 63 5.92 -1.34 7.24
N ARG A 64 5.61 -1.29 8.53
CA ARG A 64 5.56 -2.51 9.38
C ARG A 64 4.47 -3.47 8.92
N PHE A 65 3.33 -2.94 8.51
CA PHE A 65 2.23 -3.74 8.00
C PHE A 65 2.60 -4.43 6.68
N VAL A 66 3.23 -3.69 5.75
CA VAL A 66 3.73 -4.22 4.46
C VAL A 66 4.71 -5.35 4.69
N HIS A 67 5.70 -5.18 5.57
CA HIS A 67 6.69 -6.21 5.88
C HIS A 67 6.06 -7.47 6.47
N ARG A 68 5.10 -7.33 7.40
CA ARG A 68 4.38 -8.46 7.98
C ARG A 68 3.55 -9.21 6.94
N ASN A 69 2.84 -8.47 6.09
CA ASN A 69 2.02 -9.03 5.02
C ASN A 69 2.90 -9.74 3.98
N LEU A 70 4.05 -9.16 3.64
CA LEU A 70 5.05 -9.78 2.76
C LEU A 70 5.56 -11.11 3.33
N ALA A 71 5.97 -11.14 4.59
CA ALA A 71 6.49 -12.36 5.23
C ALA A 71 5.45 -13.48 5.27
N SER A 72 4.19 -13.16 5.64
CA SER A 72 3.09 -14.12 5.65
C SER A 72 2.77 -14.67 4.26
N SER A 73 2.74 -13.79 3.25
CA SER A 73 2.44 -14.17 1.87
C SER A 73 3.58 -14.94 1.22
N LEU A 74 4.82 -14.56 1.50
CA LEU A 74 6.01 -15.28 1.06
C LEU A 74 5.99 -16.72 1.60
N TYR A 75 5.70 -16.90 2.88
CA TYR A 75 5.58 -18.24 3.47
C TYR A 75 4.49 -19.06 2.78
N ALA A 76 3.29 -18.50 2.58
CA ALA A 76 2.18 -19.17 1.91
C ALA A 76 2.53 -19.58 0.46
N ILE A 77 3.22 -18.71 -0.29
CA ILE A 77 3.68 -18.98 -1.65
C ILE A 77 4.69 -20.14 -1.67
N LEU A 78 5.66 -20.14 -0.75
CA LEU A 78 6.66 -21.20 -0.66
C LEU A 78 6.06 -22.54 -0.22
N VAL A 79 4.97 -22.54 0.57
CA VAL A 79 4.21 -23.75 0.91
C VAL A 79 3.56 -24.32 -0.36
N ILE A 80 2.89 -23.51 -1.17
CA ILE A 80 2.28 -23.96 -2.45
C ILE A 80 3.33 -24.54 -3.40
N LYS A 81 4.56 -24.00 -3.38
CA LYS A 81 5.69 -24.47 -4.19
C LYS A 81 6.47 -25.66 -3.61
N ASN A 82 6.12 -26.14 -2.43
CA ASN A 82 6.91 -27.12 -1.67
C ASN A 82 8.38 -26.70 -1.42
N GLN A 83 8.64 -25.40 -1.31
CA GLN A 83 9.97 -24.80 -1.15
C GLN A 83 10.13 -24.07 0.20
N GLN A 84 9.53 -24.56 1.26
CA GLN A 84 9.51 -23.93 2.59
C GLN A 84 10.92 -23.69 3.17
N SER A 85 11.88 -24.54 2.84
CA SER A 85 13.28 -24.41 3.27
C SER A 85 13.93 -23.11 2.82
N LEU A 86 13.47 -22.53 1.70
CA LEU A 86 13.98 -21.26 1.16
C LEU A 86 13.46 -20.03 1.91
N PHE A 87 12.47 -20.17 2.79
CA PHE A 87 11.90 -19.03 3.53
C PHE A 87 12.96 -18.24 4.30
N LYS A 88 13.87 -18.94 4.99
CA LYS A 88 14.94 -18.31 5.75
C LYS A 88 15.92 -17.53 4.84
N HIS A 89 16.18 -18.04 3.65
CA HIS A 89 17.01 -17.38 2.65
C HIS A 89 16.36 -16.08 2.16
N TYR A 90 15.11 -16.12 1.69
CA TYR A 90 14.38 -14.93 1.24
C TYR A 90 14.20 -13.89 2.34
N ASN A 91 13.94 -14.33 3.57
CA ASN A 91 13.80 -13.39 4.70
C ASN A 91 15.11 -12.63 4.98
N LYS A 92 16.29 -13.31 4.82
CA LYS A 92 17.60 -12.66 4.92
C LYS A 92 17.83 -11.66 3.77
N GLU A 93 17.44 -12.02 2.54
CA GLU A 93 17.52 -11.15 1.36
C GLU A 93 16.67 -9.90 1.53
N ILE A 94 15.42 -10.03 2.01
CA ILE A 94 14.54 -8.91 2.34
C ILE A 94 15.19 -8.00 3.38
N ALA A 95 15.73 -8.56 4.46
CA ALA A 95 16.36 -7.76 5.52
C ALA A 95 17.60 -7.00 5.02
N GLN A 96 18.39 -7.59 4.13
CA GLN A 96 19.55 -6.93 3.52
C GLN A 96 19.12 -5.81 2.55
N SER A 97 18.09 -6.07 1.74
CA SER A 97 17.51 -5.08 0.83
C SER A 97 16.95 -3.89 1.61
N PHE A 98 16.22 -4.16 2.69
CA PHE A 98 15.70 -3.12 3.58
C PHE A 98 16.78 -2.19 4.12
N LYS A 99 17.89 -2.75 4.63
CA LYS A 99 19.02 -1.94 5.11
C LYS A 99 19.58 -1.01 4.04
N ARG A 100 19.71 -1.49 2.80
CA ARG A 100 20.15 -0.69 1.65
C ARG A 100 19.16 0.42 1.32
N HIS A 101 17.85 0.12 1.33
CA HIS A 101 16.80 1.10 1.08
C HIS A 101 16.79 2.18 2.16
N VAL A 102 16.99 1.83 3.43
CA VAL A 102 17.10 2.80 4.53
C VAL A 102 18.22 3.81 4.25
N VAL A 103 19.41 3.35 3.84
CA VAL A 103 20.53 4.25 3.54
C VAL A 103 20.19 5.24 2.42
N TRP A 104 19.58 4.78 1.34
CA TRP A 104 19.15 5.66 0.26
C TRP A 104 18.06 6.64 0.69
N CYS A 105 17.09 6.16 1.47
CA CYS A 105 15.99 7.01 1.94
C CYS A 105 16.45 8.07 2.94
N VAL A 106 17.50 7.82 3.71
CA VAL A 106 18.09 8.85 4.58
C VAL A 106 18.59 10.03 3.73
N SER A 107 19.30 9.76 2.64
CA SER A 107 19.74 10.84 1.73
C SER A 107 18.57 11.64 1.14
N ILE A 108 17.50 10.96 0.74
CA ILE A 108 16.29 11.62 0.23
C ILE A 108 15.62 12.44 1.35
N GLY A 109 15.56 11.89 2.57
CA GLY A 109 14.97 12.55 3.73
C GLY A 109 15.62 13.89 4.08
N PHE A 110 16.93 14.03 3.86
CA PHE A 110 17.64 15.29 4.06
C PHE A 110 17.55 16.22 2.84
N LEU A 111 17.56 15.68 1.62
CA LEU A 111 17.56 16.47 0.39
C LEU A 111 16.21 17.14 0.14
N MET A 112 15.11 16.40 0.32
CA MET A 112 13.78 16.87 -0.09
C MET A 112 13.27 18.08 0.72
N PRO A 113 13.47 18.18 2.04
CA PRO A 113 13.13 19.41 2.76
C PRO A 113 13.84 20.65 2.22
N VAL A 114 15.12 20.52 1.84
CA VAL A 114 15.89 21.62 1.26
C VAL A 114 15.33 22.02 -0.10
N VAL A 115 15.04 21.04 -0.96
CA VAL A 115 14.42 21.29 -2.28
C VAL A 115 13.07 21.99 -2.10
N TYR A 116 12.25 21.52 -1.15
CA TYR A 116 10.95 22.12 -0.87
C TYR A 116 11.08 23.57 -0.37
N MET A 117 11.98 23.85 0.58
CA MET A 117 12.21 25.19 1.08
C MET A 117 12.64 26.17 -0.02
N VAL A 118 13.48 25.70 -0.96
CA VAL A 118 13.90 26.53 -2.11
C VAL A 118 12.76 26.77 -3.07
N SER A 119 11.99 25.73 -3.40
CA SER A 119 10.91 25.82 -4.39
C SER A 119 9.73 26.68 -3.93
N GLU A 120 9.46 26.70 -2.64
CA GLU A 120 8.36 27.46 -2.04
C GLU A 120 8.78 28.84 -1.48
N GLY A 121 10.05 29.23 -1.68
CA GLY A 121 10.57 30.50 -1.19
C GLY A 121 10.68 30.59 0.33
N VAL A 122 10.49 29.50 1.07
CA VAL A 122 10.55 29.45 2.53
C VAL A 122 11.98 29.70 3.04
N ILE A 123 12.99 29.57 2.17
CA ILE A 123 14.38 29.80 2.50
C ILE A 123 14.64 31.27 2.97
N GLU A 124 13.83 32.23 2.51
CA GLU A 124 13.94 33.62 2.93
C GLU A 124 13.58 33.81 4.42
N ARG A 125 12.75 32.92 4.94
CA ARG A 125 12.28 32.88 6.34
C ARG A 125 13.10 31.94 7.22
N ILE A 126 14.25 31.44 6.78
CA ILE A 126 15.04 30.43 7.50
C ILE A 126 15.55 30.91 8.87
N ASN A 127 15.57 32.22 9.09
CA ASN A 127 15.95 32.82 10.39
C ASN A 127 14.85 32.71 11.44
N GLU A 128 13.63 32.35 11.06
CA GLU A 128 12.49 32.15 11.97
C GLU A 128 12.61 30.75 12.61
N PRO A 129 12.62 30.64 13.96
CA PRO A 129 12.79 29.36 14.64
C PRO A 129 11.69 28.36 14.27
N GLU A 130 10.48 28.83 14.03
CA GLU A 130 9.31 28.03 13.62
C GLU A 130 9.57 27.31 12.30
N VAL A 131 10.12 28.02 11.30
CA VAL A 131 10.45 27.47 9.98
C VAL A 131 11.55 26.42 10.07
N ILE A 132 12.58 26.64 10.93
CA ILE A 132 13.65 25.65 11.15
C ILE A 132 13.07 24.36 11.75
N VAL A 133 12.18 24.49 12.73
CA VAL A 133 11.57 23.34 13.39
C VAL A 133 10.72 22.53 12.41
N VAL A 134 9.90 23.19 11.57
CA VAL A 134 9.11 22.53 10.51
C VAL A 134 10.04 21.80 9.54
N ALA A 135 11.12 22.44 9.09
CA ALA A 135 12.09 21.84 8.18
C ALA A 135 12.75 20.59 8.76
N ILE A 136 13.15 20.63 10.04
CA ILE A 136 13.76 19.47 10.73
C ILE A 136 12.71 18.35 10.90
N THR A 137 11.49 18.68 11.29
CA THR A 137 10.42 17.68 11.49
C THR A 137 9.87 17.12 10.17
N ALA A 138 10.11 17.79 9.06
CA ALA A 138 9.83 17.25 7.71
C ALA A 138 10.82 16.16 7.27
N ILE A 139 12.05 16.07 7.85
CA ILE A 139 13.02 15.02 7.51
C ILE A 139 12.46 13.62 7.74
N PRO A 140 11.90 13.25 8.90
CA PRO A 140 11.25 11.97 9.11
C PRO A 140 10.11 11.68 8.12
N PHE A 141 9.33 12.68 7.73
CA PHE A 141 8.26 12.53 6.76
C PHE A 141 8.81 12.10 5.39
N TRP A 142 9.75 12.83 4.82
CA TRP A 142 10.34 12.52 3.52
C TRP A 142 11.08 11.19 3.51
N PHE A 143 11.80 10.90 4.59
CA PHE A 143 12.48 9.62 4.81
C PHE A 143 11.50 8.44 4.83
N LEU A 144 10.46 8.50 5.67
CA LEU A 144 9.49 7.41 5.83
C LEU A 144 8.61 7.25 4.60
N MET A 145 8.23 8.34 3.95
CA MET A 145 7.48 8.32 2.70
C MET A 145 8.26 7.60 1.60
N SER A 146 9.51 7.99 1.38
CA SER A 146 10.39 7.37 0.38
C SER A 146 10.61 5.89 0.68
N LEU A 147 10.89 5.55 1.94
CA LEU A 147 11.07 4.17 2.38
C LEU A 147 9.81 3.33 2.17
N PHE A 148 8.64 3.88 2.46
CA PHE A 148 7.36 3.22 2.26
C PHE A 148 7.14 2.86 0.77
N PHE A 149 7.33 3.81 -0.16
CA PHE A 149 7.15 3.55 -1.59
C PHE A 149 8.15 2.52 -2.12
N ILE A 150 9.41 2.60 -1.72
CA ILE A 150 10.43 1.65 -2.14
C ILE A 150 10.10 0.24 -1.60
N GLU A 151 9.68 0.12 -0.34
CA GLU A 151 9.34 -1.17 0.27
C GLU A 151 8.09 -1.79 -0.36
N VAL A 152 7.05 -1.01 -0.66
CA VAL A 152 5.87 -1.50 -1.37
C VAL A 152 6.24 -2.00 -2.77
N TYR A 153 7.04 -1.21 -3.52
CA TYR A 153 7.51 -1.61 -4.84
C TYR A 153 8.35 -2.90 -4.79
N ALA A 154 9.35 -2.96 -3.89
CA ALA A 154 10.23 -4.11 -3.73
C ALA A 154 9.45 -5.38 -3.33
N SER A 155 8.49 -5.25 -2.40
CA SER A 155 7.61 -6.34 -1.97
C SER A 155 6.78 -6.89 -3.12
N ASN A 156 6.13 -6.03 -3.89
CA ASN A 156 5.33 -6.44 -5.04
C ASN A 156 6.20 -7.07 -6.15
N LYS A 157 7.37 -6.52 -6.42
CA LYS A 157 8.34 -7.07 -7.38
C LYS A 157 8.80 -8.48 -7.00
N LEU A 158 9.14 -8.69 -5.71
CA LEU A 158 9.56 -10.00 -5.20
C LEU A 158 8.44 -11.04 -5.34
N LEU A 159 7.22 -10.70 -4.91
CA LEU A 159 6.08 -11.61 -5.00
C LEU A 159 5.74 -11.98 -6.44
N ARG A 160 5.79 -11.00 -7.35
CA ARG A 160 5.59 -11.26 -8.79
C ARG A 160 6.66 -12.18 -9.38
N LYS A 161 7.94 -11.96 -9.03
CA LYS A 161 9.04 -12.85 -9.47
C LYS A 161 8.79 -14.30 -9.05
N LEU A 162 8.29 -14.51 -7.85
CA LEU A 162 7.97 -15.84 -7.34
C LEU A 162 6.75 -16.48 -8.02
N THR A 163 5.88 -15.68 -8.64
CA THR A 163 4.66 -16.17 -9.32
C THR A 163 4.92 -16.64 -10.75
N CYS A 164 6.01 -16.23 -11.38
CA CYS A 164 6.29 -16.48 -12.80
C CYS A 164 6.95 -17.86 -13.08
N SER A 165 6.92 -18.85 -12.17
CA SER A 165 7.46 -20.19 -12.45
C SER A 165 6.45 -21.01 -13.25
N HIS A 166 6.87 -21.55 -14.39
CA HIS A 166 6.05 -22.34 -15.34
C HIS A 166 5.82 -23.82 -14.92
N GLU A 167 6.37 -24.25 -13.81
CA GLU A 167 6.39 -25.67 -13.40
C GLU A 167 5.17 -26.11 -12.58
N LEU A 168 4.21 -25.21 -12.32
CA LEU A 168 3.05 -25.48 -11.47
C LEU A 168 1.82 -25.83 -12.31
N SER A 169 0.96 -26.72 -11.76
CA SER A 169 -0.36 -26.97 -12.33
C SER A 169 -1.18 -25.67 -12.43
N ALA A 170 -2.10 -25.59 -13.38
CA ALA A 170 -2.92 -24.40 -13.59
C ALA A 170 -3.69 -23.99 -12.32
N SER A 171 -4.22 -24.95 -11.56
CA SER A 171 -4.89 -24.71 -10.27
C SER A 171 -3.97 -24.08 -9.23
N SER A 172 -2.75 -24.59 -9.08
CA SER A 172 -1.75 -24.02 -8.16
C SER A 172 -1.31 -22.61 -8.59
N GLN A 173 -1.22 -22.35 -9.90
CA GLN A 173 -0.93 -21.01 -10.42
C GLN A 173 -2.05 -20.03 -10.09
N ILE A 174 -3.31 -20.41 -10.22
CA ILE A 174 -4.47 -19.58 -9.86
C ILE A 174 -4.42 -19.21 -8.37
N GLU A 175 -4.20 -20.20 -7.48
CA GLU A 175 -4.11 -19.94 -6.04
C GLU A 175 -2.97 -18.98 -5.71
N LEU A 176 -1.82 -19.16 -6.33
CA LEU A 176 -0.64 -18.34 -6.16
C LEU A 176 -0.87 -16.89 -6.63
N ILE A 177 -1.48 -16.70 -7.80
CA ILE A 177 -1.82 -15.37 -8.34
C ILE A 177 -2.84 -14.68 -7.41
N ARG A 178 -3.85 -15.40 -6.91
CA ARG A 178 -4.82 -14.87 -5.93
C ARG A 178 -4.13 -14.37 -4.65
N LYS A 179 -3.13 -15.09 -4.14
CA LYS A 179 -2.36 -14.64 -2.96
C LYS A 179 -1.60 -13.35 -3.25
N VAL A 180 -0.91 -13.27 -4.38
CA VAL A 180 -0.15 -12.06 -4.78
C VAL A 180 -1.11 -10.89 -5.04
N LEU A 181 -2.22 -11.12 -5.72
CA LEU A 181 -3.26 -10.11 -5.96
C LEU A 181 -3.81 -9.56 -4.64
N ASN A 182 -4.08 -10.42 -3.67
CA ASN A 182 -4.55 -9.99 -2.35
C ASN A 182 -3.56 -9.07 -1.62
N VAL A 183 -2.26 -9.34 -1.72
CA VAL A 183 -1.21 -8.47 -1.15
C VAL A 183 -1.14 -7.16 -1.90
N GLY A 184 -1.17 -7.20 -3.22
CA GLY A 184 -1.15 -6.01 -4.06
C GLY A 184 -2.34 -5.09 -3.80
N LEU A 185 -3.56 -5.64 -3.73
CA LEU A 185 -4.78 -4.88 -3.37
C LEU A 185 -4.67 -4.27 -1.98
N THR A 186 -4.16 -5.02 -1.00
CA THR A 186 -3.94 -4.48 0.35
C THR A 186 -2.92 -3.33 0.34
N SER A 187 -1.83 -3.47 -0.42
CA SER A 187 -0.84 -2.39 -0.58
C SER A 187 -1.45 -1.17 -1.26
N ALA A 188 -2.29 -1.37 -2.28
CA ALA A 188 -3.01 -0.30 -2.96
C ALA A 188 -3.94 0.46 -2.00
N THR A 189 -4.72 -0.27 -1.19
CA THR A 189 -5.61 0.33 -0.18
C THR A 189 -4.83 1.22 0.78
N ILE A 190 -3.69 0.73 1.25
CA ILE A 190 -2.83 1.47 2.19
C ILE A 190 -2.29 2.76 1.54
N ILE A 191 -1.77 2.67 0.31
CA ILE A 191 -1.24 3.85 -0.39
C ILE A 191 -2.34 4.89 -0.58
N LEU A 192 -3.50 4.48 -1.10
CA LEU A 192 -4.62 5.38 -1.34
C LEU A 192 -5.18 5.98 -0.05
N SER A 193 -5.15 5.23 1.06
CA SER A 193 -5.50 5.79 2.38
C SER A 193 -4.49 6.83 2.86
N GLY A 194 -3.20 6.66 2.53
CA GLY A 194 -2.16 7.65 2.81
C GLY A 194 -2.33 8.94 2.00
N THR A 195 -2.64 8.81 0.72
CA THR A 195 -2.92 9.99 -0.14
C THR A 195 -4.20 10.71 0.29
N ALA A 196 -5.14 10.01 0.92
CA ALA A 196 -6.34 10.60 1.49
C ALA A 196 -6.07 11.54 2.69
N LEU A 197 -4.87 11.49 3.29
CA LEU A 197 -4.45 12.43 4.34
C LEU A 197 -3.81 13.71 3.80
N MET A 198 -3.47 13.76 2.51
CA MET A 198 -2.79 14.90 1.90
C MET A 198 -3.55 16.24 1.98
N PRO A 199 -4.89 16.31 1.93
CA PRO A 199 -5.61 17.59 2.06
C PRO A 199 -5.31 18.39 3.32
N ILE A 200 -4.73 17.76 4.35
CA ILE A 200 -4.30 18.45 5.59
C ILE A 200 -3.34 19.61 5.30
N PHE A 201 -2.50 19.47 4.26
CA PHE A 201 -1.53 20.50 3.90
C PHE A 201 -2.13 21.77 3.33
N TRP A 202 -3.38 21.72 2.83
CA TRP A 202 -4.04 22.85 2.16
C TRP A 202 -5.26 23.39 2.89
N ILE A 203 -5.42 23.10 4.17
CA ILE A 203 -6.53 23.68 4.97
C ILE A 203 -6.38 25.21 4.99
N ASN A 204 -7.37 25.92 4.46
CA ASN A 204 -7.39 27.40 4.32
C ASN A 204 -6.18 27.96 3.54
N GLN A 205 -5.60 27.17 2.62
CA GLN A 205 -4.46 27.59 1.79
C GLN A 205 -4.69 27.23 0.32
N PRO A 206 -4.27 28.06 -0.63
CA PRO A 206 -4.29 27.70 -2.04
C PRO A 206 -3.29 26.58 -2.32
N VAL A 207 -3.64 25.68 -3.23
CA VAL A 207 -2.72 24.62 -3.68
C VAL A 207 -1.65 25.24 -4.60
N HIS A 208 -0.40 25.21 -4.18
CA HIS A 208 0.71 25.71 -4.96
C HIS A 208 1.06 24.80 -6.15
N PHE A 209 1.70 25.36 -7.18
CA PHE A 209 2.06 24.59 -8.38
C PHE A 209 2.94 23.38 -8.08
N PHE A 210 3.92 23.52 -7.19
CA PHE A 210 4.80 22.41 -6.79
C PHE A 210 4.05 21.28 -6.08
N ASP A 211 3.07 21.61 -5.25
CA ASP A 211 2.21 20.63 -4.59
C ASP A 211 1.38 19.86 -5.63
N LEU A 212 0.79 20.57 -6.60
CA LEU A 212 0.05 19.96 -7.70
C LEU A 212 0.94 19.01 -8.53
N LEU A 213 2.15 19.44 -8.83
CA LEU A 213 3.14 18.63 -9.56
C LEU A 213 3.53 17.39 -8.74
N PHE A 214 3.78 17.57 -7.45
CA PHE A 214 4.11 16.45 -6.54
C PHE A 214 2.98 15.44 -6.44
N ILE A 215 1.73 15.88 -6.26
CA ILE A 215 0.55 14.99 -6.22
C ILE A 215 0.40 14.26 -7.56
N SER A 216 0.56 14.97 -8.68
CA SER A 216 0.45 14.37 -10.02
C SER A 216 1.51 13.28 -10.24
N CYS A 217 2.75 13.52 -9.83
CA CYS A 217 3.83 12.53 -9.87
C CYS A 217 3.53 11.33 -8.97
N LEU A 218 3.02 11.56 -7.76
CA LEU A 218 2.65 10.52 -6.83
C LEU A 218 1.50 9.65 -7.36
N LEU A 219 0.46 10.25 -7.90
CA LEU A 219 -0.66 9.54 -8.53
C LEU A 219 -0.21 8.77 -9.77
N GLY A 220 0.67 9.36 -10.59
CA GLY A 220 1.31 8.68 -11.73
C GLY A 220 2.13 7.46 -11.30
N PHE A 221 2.90 7.58 -10.22
CA PHE A 221 3.64 6.46 -9.63
C PHE A 221 2.69 5.35 -9.16
N VAL A 222 1.62 5.69 -8.43
CA VAL A 222 0.62 4.73 -7.98
C VAL A 222 -0.05 4.03 -9.16
N ALA A 223 -0.43 4.78 -10.19
CA ALA A 223 -1.08 4.23 -11.39
C ALA A 223 -0.14 3.25 -12.14
N LEU A 224 1.10 3.65 -12.41
CA LEU A 224 2.03 2.86 -13.22
C LEU A 224 2.65 1.68 -12.46
N PHE A 225 3.10 1.90 -11.22
CA PHE A 225 3.87 0.89 -10.49
C PHE A 225 3.04 -0.01 -9.60
N LEU A 226 1.83 0.40 -9.25
CA LEU A 226 0.95 -0.39 -8.39
C LEU A 226 -0.27 -0.94 -9.13
N MET A 227 -1.07 -0.06 -9.75
CA MET A 227 -2.34 -0.47 -10.38
C MET A 227 -2.13 -1.26 -11.67
N TRP A 228 -1.23 -0.83 -12.55
CA TRP A 228 -0.93 -1.54 -13.79
C TRP A 228 -0.52 -3.02 -13.59
N PRO A 229 0.40 -3.35 -12.65
CA PRO A 229 0.71 -4.74 -12.35
C PRO A 229 -0.46 -5.54 -11.79
N LEU A 230 -1.35 -4.92 -11.01
CA LEU A 230 -2.54 -5.58 -10.49
C LEU A 230 -3.51 -5.94 -11.61
N PHE A 231 -3.77 -5.03 -12.54
CA PHE A 231 -4.59 -5.31 -13.72
C PHE A 231 -4.00 -6.45 -14.55
N THR A 232 -2.69 -6.46 -14.78
CA THR A 232 -2.01 -7.55 -15.51
C THR A 232 -2.22 -8.90 -14.81
N LEU A 233 -2.17 -8.94 -13.47
CA LEU A 233 -2.44 -10.17 -12.71
C LEU A 233 -3.90 -10.60 -12.81
N ILE A 234 -4.85 -9.67 -12.79
CA ILE A 234 -6.28 -9.94 -12.96
C ILE A 234 -6.55 -10.55 -14.34
N PHE A 235 -6.02 -9.96 -15.41
CA PHE A 235 -6.15 -10.50 -16.77
C PHE A 235 -5.57 -11.91 -16.90
N LYS A 236 -4.36 -12.12 -16.32
CA LYS A 236 -3.74 -13.45 -16.32
C LYS A 236 -4.57 -14.47 -15.53
N LEU A 237 -5.16 -14.05 -14.41
CA LEU A 237 -6.02 -14.89 -13.60
C LEU A 237 -7.28 -15.31 -14.36
N ASN A 238 -7.93 -14.38 -15.07
CA ASN A 238 -9.09 -14.67 -15.90
C ASN A 238 -8.75 -15.67 -17.01
N SER A 239 -7.68 -15.43 -17.77
CA SER A 239 -7.25 -16.34 -18.84
C SER A 239 -6.89 -17.75 -18.34
N LEU A 240 -6.28 -17.89 -17.17
CA LEU A 240 -6.00 -19.19 -16.56
C LEU A 240 -7.28 -19.87 -16.08
N SER A 241 -8.22 -19.12 -15.53
CA SER A 241 -9.51 -19.64 -15.08
C SER A 241 -10.33 -20.21 -16.26
N GLU A 242 -10.36 -19.51 -17.38
CA GLU A 242 -11.01 -19.99 -18.62
C GLU A 242 -10.37 -21.30 -19.12
N LYS A 243 -9.05 -21.37 -19.17
CA LYS A 243 -8.34 -22.61 -19.59
C LYS A 243 -8.67 -23.80 -18.70
N VAL A 244 -8.65 -23.61 -17.37
CA VAL A 244 -9.02 -24.66 -16.42
C VAL A 244 -10.48 -25.09 -16.59
N PHE A 245 -11.36 -24.14 -16.89
CA PHE A 245 -12.76 -24.43 -17.17
C PHE A 245 -12.92 -25.30 -18.42
N GLU A 246 -12.31 -24.92 -19.55
CA GLU A 246 -12.32 -25.66 -20.79
C GLU A 246 -11.70 -27.08 -20.64
N GLU A 247 -10.55 -27.19 -19.94
CA GLU A 247 -9.90 -28.50 -19.68
C GLU A 247 -10.81 -29.41 -18.85
N ASN A 248 -11.47 -28.89 -17.81
CA ASN A 248 -12.38 -29.68 -16.99
C ASN A 248 -13.65 -30.08 -17.75
N GLU A 249 -14.23 -29.19 -18.57
CA GLU A 249 -15.39 -29.52 -19.42
C GLU A 249 -15.06 -30.63 -20.41
N ASN A 250 -13.90 -30.56 -21.08
CA ASN A 250 -13.40 -31.60 -21.98
C ASN A 250 -13.18 -32.94 -21.26
N LEU A 251 -12.62 -32.90 -20.04
CA LEU A 251 -12.42 -34.12 -19.23
C LEU A 251 -13.75 -34.76 -18.84
N ILE A 252 -14.71 -33.98 -18.39
CA ILE A 252 -16.05 -34.45 -18.03
C ILE A 252 -16.76 -35.05 -19.26
N SER A 253 -16.73 -34.33 -20.40
CA SER A 253 -17.32 -34.80 -21.65
C SER A 253 -16.72 -36.13 -22.13
N ASN A 254 -15.38 -36.25 -22.11
CA ASN A 254 -14.69 -37.48 -22.50
C ASN A 254 -14.97 -38.63 -21.52
N TYR A 255 -15.05 -38.36 -20.21
CA TYR A 255 -15.38 -39.34 -19.20
C TYR A 255 -16.81 -39.88 -19.37
N ILE A 256 -17.78 -39.03 -19.65
CA ILE A 256 -19.17 -39.40 -19.91
C ILE A 256 -19.25 -40.24 -21.20
N LYS A 257 -18.51 -39.90 -22.25
CA LYS A 257 -18.48 -40.65 -23.52
C LYS A 257 -17.84 -42.04 -23.37
N SER A 258 -16.80 -42.18 -22.56
CA SER A 258 -16.04 -43.44 -22.37
C SER A 258 -16.73 -44.40 -21.42
N ASN A 259 -17.48 -43.93 -20.41
CA ASN A 259 -18.04 -44.76 -19.34
C ASN A 259 -19.57 -44.71 -19.31
N LYS A 260 -20.20 -45.16 -20.46
CA LYS A 260 -21.68 -45.20 -20.60
C LYS A 260 -22.42 -46.08 -19.56
N ALA A 261 -21.76 -46.95 -18.80
CA ALA A 261 -22.39 -47.96 -17.95
C ALA A 261 -22.22 -47.70 -16.43
N LYS A 262 -21.22 -46.92 -15.97
CA LYS A 262 -20.99 -46.67 -14.56
C LYS A 262 -20.33 -45.30 -14.37
N VAL A 263 -21.12 -44.27 -14.34
CA VAL A 263 -20.66 -42.91 -14.02
C VAL A 263 -20.48 -42.83 -12.50
N GLU A 264 -19.25 -42.73 -12.02
CA GLU A 264 -18.95 -42.49 -10.61
C GLU A 264 -19.31 -41.03 -10.29
N SER A 265 -20.46 -40.83 -9.67
CA SER A 265 -20.99 -39.51 -9.32
C SER A 265 -19.99 -38.66 -8.53
N SER A 266 -19.15 -39.31 -7.71
CA SER A 266 -18.11 -38.68 -6.92
C SER A 266 -17.03 -37.96 -7.73
N PHE A 267 -16.63 -38.52 -8.91
CA PHE A 267 -15.66 -37.88 -9.79
C PHE A 267 -16.24 -36.62 -10.46
N ILE A 268 -17.47 -36.71 -10.94
CA ILE A 268 -18.16 -35.59 -11.59
C ILE A 268 -18.41 -34.49 -10.57
N GLU A 269 -18.91 -34.82 -9.38
CA GLU A 269 -19.16 -33.88 -8.31
C GLU A 269 -17.90 -33.14 -7.87
N LYS A 270 -16.75 -33.87 -7.72
CA LYS A 270 -15.47 -33.25 -7.43
C LYS A 270 -15.01 -32.30 -8.52
N LYS A 271 -15.21 -32.64 -9.81
CA LYS A 271 -14.83 -31.78 -10.93
C LYS A 271 -15.72 -30.56 -11.06
N ILE A 272 -17.03 -30.69 -10.81
CA ILE A 272 -17.97 -29.57 -10.77
C ILE A 272 -17.60 -28.62 -9.61
N THR A 273 -17.29 -29.15 -8.43
CA THR A 273 -16.87 -28.34 -7.30
C THR A 273 -15.55 -27.61 -7.59
N GLU A 274 -14.57 -28.25 -8.23
CA GLU A 274 -13.36 -27.58 -8.72
C GLU A 274 -13.70 -26.48 -9.73
N GLN A 275 -14.60 -26.75 -10.67
CA GLN A 275 -15.03 -25.82 -11.70
C GLN A 275 -15.73 -24.59 -11.08
N GLU A 276 -16.63 -24.79 -10.12
CA GLU A 276 -17.26 -23.70 -9.37
C GLU A 276 -16.23 -22.86 -8.57
N LEU A 277 -15.24 -23.51 -7.96
CA LEU A 277 -14.15 -22.82 -7.23
C LEU A 277 -13.32 -21.92 -8.15
N TYR A 278 -13.16 -22.27 -9.42
CA TYR A 278 -12.37 -21.52 -10.41
C TYR A 278 -13.23 -20.68 -11.35
N ALA A 279 -14.55 -20.88 -11.40
CA ALA A 279 -15.48 -20.12 -12.25
C ALA A 279 -15.43 -18.61 -11.99
N HIS A 280 -15.14 -18.22 -10.75
CA HIS A 280 -14.93 -16.83 -10.40
C HIS A 280 -13.43 -16.54 -10.19
N ALA A 281 -12.79 -15.93 -11.19
CA ALA A 281 -11.40 -15.52 -11.14
C ALA A 281 -11.12 -14.64 -9.91
N LEU A 282 -12.04 -13.72 -9.61
CA LEU A 282 -12.00 -12.85 -8.44
C LEU A 282 -13.01 -13.34 -7.38
N THR A 283 -12.54 -13.52 -6.16
CA THR A 283 -13.43 -13.81 -5.02
C THR A 283 -14.18 -12.55 -4.58
N PRO A 284 -15.34 -12.65 -3.91
CA PRO A 284 -16.05 -11.50 -3.34
C PRO A 284 -15.16 -10.64 -2.43
N SER A 285 -14.19 -11.25 -1.75
CA SER A 285 -13.19 -10.55 -0.94
C SER A 285 -12.30 -9.61 -1.75
N HIS A 286 -11.95 -9.97 -2.99
CA HIS A 286 -11.15 -9.11 -3.87
C HIS A 286 -11.96 -7.90 -4.34
N TYR A 287 -13.23 -8.09 -4.72
CA TYR A 287 -14.14 -6.98 -5.08
C TYR A 287 -14.33 -6.02 -3.91
N LYS A 288 -14.56 -6.55 -2.69
CA LYS A 288 -14.69 -5.72 -1.49
C LYS A 288 -13.44 -4.87 -1.25
N LYS A 289 -12.25 -5.44 -1.39
CA LYS A 289 -10.99 -4.70 -1.26
C LYS A 289 -10.81 -3.65 -2.35
N LEU A 290 -11.18 -3.95 -3.57
CA LEU A 290 -11.08 -3.02 -4.71
C LEU A 290 -11.99 -1.80 -4.49
N ILE A 291 -13.21 -2.01 -4.01
CA ILE A 291 -14.12 -0.94 -3.60
C ILE A 291 -13.53 -0.14 -2.44
N THR A 292 -13.01 -0.82 -1.41
CA THR A 292 -12.37 -0.16 -0.25
C THR A 292 -11.15 0.66 -0.65
N CYS A 293 -10.44 0.31 -1.73
CA CYS A 293 -9.33 1.12 -2.25
C CYS A 293 -9.79 2.48 -2.79
N ILE A 294 -10.97 2.54 -3.41
CA ILE A 294 -11.43 3.73 -4.15
C ILE A 294 -12.11 4.74 -3.21
N ILE A 295 -12.84 4.25 -2.20
CA ILE A 295 -13.67 5.08 -1.32
C ILE A 295 -12.90 6.16 -0.54
N PRO A 296 -11.70 5.92 0.05
CA PRO A 296 -11.04 6.90 0.90
C PRO A 296 -10.69 8.21 0.18
N LEU A 297 -10.33 8.16 -1.10
CA LEU A 297 -9.92 9.33 -1.87
C LEU A 297 -11.02 10.38 -2.02
N PRO A 298 -12.18 10.08 -2.65
CA PRO A 298 -13.23 11.08 -2.79
C PRO A 298 -13.80 11.50 -1.42
N PHE A 299 -13.85 10.58 -0.45
CA PHE A 299 -14.36 10.89 0.88
C PHE A 299 -13.48 11.90 1.63
N SER A 300 -12.16 11.78 1.55
CA SER A 300 -11.24 12.74 2.20
C SER A 300 -11.32 14.13 1.58
N TRP A 301 -11.45 14.23 0.26
CA TRP A 301 -11.62 15.51 -0.41
C TRP A 301 -12.98 16.15 -0.12
N LEU A 302 -14.05 15.36 -0.05
CA LEU A 302 -15.37 15.85 0.39
C LEU A 302 -15.33 16.35 1.83
N LEU A 303 -14.67 15.62 2.72
CA LEU A 303 -14.50 16.03 4.12
C LEU A 303 -13.66 17.30 4.23
N PHE A 304 -12.62 17.44 3.41
CA PHE A 304 -11.82 18.66 3.31
C PHE A 304 -12.66 19.86 2.90
N LEU A 305 -13.43 19.76 1.80
CA LEU A 305 -14.32 20.82 1.35
C LEU A 305 -15.39 21.19 2.40
N LEU A 306 -15.88 20.21 3.16
CA LEU A 306 -16.83 20.43 4.23
C LEU A 306 -16.19 21.18 5.41
N ILE A 307 -14.97 20.80 5.80
CA ILE A 307 -14.21 21.52 6.85
C ILE A 307 -13.95 22.97 6.40
N GLU A 308 -13.50 23.16 5.16
CA GLU A 308 -13.24 24.49 4.61
C GLU A 308 -14.51 25.36 4.60
N SER A 309 -15.66 24.80 4.22
CA SER A 309 -16.94 25.52 4.25
C SER A 309 -17.40 25.91 5.66
N ILE A 310 -17.03 25.16 6.70
CA ILE A 310 -17.36 25.46 8.10
C ILE A 310 -16.41 26.52 8.67
N LEU A 311 -15.14 26.50 8.27
CA LEU A 311 -14.12 27.42 8.79
C LEU A 311 -14.16 28.81 8.14
N VAL A 312 -14.75 28.92 6.94
CA VAL A 312 -14.91 30.20 6.21
C VAL A 312 -16.15 30.98 6.67
N VAL A 313 -17.01 30.39 7.50
CA VAL A 313 -18.15 31.07 8.16
C VAL A 313 -17.72 31.64 9.50
#